data_863f24abb529f656fb07081930f02e55
#
_entry.id   863f24abb529f656fb07081930f02e55
#
_cell.length_a   1.000
_cell.length_b   1.000
_cell.length_c   1.000
_cell.angle_alpha   90.00
_cell.angle_beta   90.00
_cell.angle_gamma   90.00
#
_symmetry.space_group_name_H-M   'P 1'
#
loop_
_entity.id
_entity.type
_entity.pdbx_description
1 polymer ?
#
loop_
_entity_poly.entity_id
_entity_poly.type
_entity_poly.pdbx_seq_one_letter_code
_entity_poly.pdbx_strand_id
1 'polypeptide(L)'
;MKKIIIALIAVAFIISCNSKNETRMETSEIFAKGNALPKEWFVGNAFLTPLLAKDHNNDFSLGSVTFEPKARTNWHTHPRGQVLLVIEGNGYYQEKGKPAQAIKKGDVVNIPENTEHWHGASADSKMVHIAITNYKDDVQVTWLKPVTDEEYNNVTNK
;
A
#
# COMPACT_ATOMS: atom_id res chain seq x y z
N MET A 1 -33.30 1.97 80.31
CA MET A 1 -33.50 2.50 78.99
C MET A 1 -32.16 2.30 78.20
N LYS A 2 -32.09 1.23 77.35
CA LYS A 2 -30.83 0.91 76.64
C LYS A 2 -30.92 1.57 75.24
N LYS A 3 -29.97 2.43 74.91
CA LYS A 3 -29.84 3.04 73.60
C LYS A 3 -29.07 2.09 72.67
N ILE A 4 -29.74 1.64 71.60
CA ILE A 4 -29.12 0.83 70.58
C ILE A 4 -28.54 1.82 69.53
N ILE A 5 -27.24 1.77 69.35
CA ILE A 5 -26.52 2.51 68.28
C ILE A 5 -26.42 1.57 67.08
N ILE A 6 -27.09 1.92 66.00
CA ILE A 6 -27.00 1.22 64.70
C ILE A 6 -25.84 1.87 63.92
N ALA A 7 -24.79 1.09 63.72
CA ALA A 7 -23.68 1.51 62.88
C ALA A 7 -24.01 1.17 61.42
N LEU A 8 -24.13 2.21 60.58
CA LEU A 8 -24.25 2.02 59.12
C LEU A 8 -22.87 1.76 58.53
N ILE A 9 -22.67 0.54 58.01
CA ILE A 9 -21.47 0.20 57.25
C ILE A 9 -21.73 0.57 55.80
N ALA A 10 -21.08 1.62 55.29
CA ALA A 10 -21.08 1.98 53.91
C ALA A 10 -20.10 1.07 53.13
N VAL A 11 -20.62 0.18 52.33
CA VAL A 11 -19.83 -0.65 51.40
C VAL A 11 -19.52 0.18 50.17
N ALA A 12 -18.29 0.66 50.03
CA ALA A 12 -17.81 1.31 48.80
C ALA A 12 -17.52 0.23 47.74
N PHE A 13 -18.35 0.20 46.69
CA PHE A 13 -18.05 -0.58 45.50
C PHE A 13 -16.96 0.13 44.69
N ILE A 14 -15.76 -0.42 44.73
CA ILE A 14 -14.66 0.02 43.83
C ILE A 14 -14.92 -0.66 42.48
N ILE A 15 -15.45 0.11 41.52
CA ILE A 15 -15.51 -0.31 40.13
C ILE A 15 -14.09 -0.20 39.57
N SER A 16 -13.39 -1.34 39.51
CA SER A 16 -12.12 -1.46 38.81
C SER A 16 -12.40 -1.44 37.32
N CYS A 17 -12.19 -0.29 36.68
CA CYS A 17 -12.12 -0.21 35.22
C CYS A 17 -10.90 -1.01 34.74
N ASN A 18 -11.15 -2.25 34.32
CA ASN A 18 -10.15 -3.07 33.64
C ASN A 18 -10.01 -2.52 32.21
N SER A 19 -9.11 -1.58 31.99
CA SER A 19 -8.71 -1.16 30.67
C SER A 19 -8.06 -2.37 29.99
N LYS A 20 -8.80 -3.01 29.08
CA LYS A 20 -8.22 -3.97 28.14
C LYS A 20 -7.15 -3.22 27.33
N ASN A 21 -5.89 -3.42 27.67
CA ASN A 21 -4.79 -3.15 26.77
C ASN A 21 -5.01 -4.07 25.56
N GLU A 22 -5.72 -3.59 24.54
CA GLU A 22 -5.62 -4.17 23.22
C GLU A 22 -4.18 -3.94 22.78
N THR A 23 -3.36 -4.97 22.91
CA THR A 23 -2.05 -5.03 22.30
C THR A 23 -2.30 -4.97 20.79
N ARG A 24 -2.25 -3.74 20.22
CA ARG A 24 -2.19 -3.55 18.79
C ARG A 24 -0.97 -4.34 18.32
N MET A 25 -1.20 -5.50 17.72
CA MET A 25 -0.15 -6.22 17.03
C MET A 25 0.35 -5.28 15.94
N GLU A 26 1.51 -4.67 16.18
CA GLU A 26 2.25 -4.02 15.12
C GLU A 26 2.55 -5.11 14.10
N THR A 27 1.85 -5.07 12.98
CA THR A 27 2.23 -5.88 11.82
C THR A 27 3.59 -5.36 11.38
N SER A 28 4.66 -6.07 11.74
CA SER A 28 6.00 -5.72 11.29
C SER A 28 5.98 -5.69 9.77
N GLU A 29 6.38 -4.56 9.19
CA GLU A 29 6.54 -4.47 7.74
C GLU A 29 7.53 -5.56 7.30
N ILE A 30 7.17 -6.31 6.24
CA ILE A 30 8.05 -7.38 5.71
C ILE A 30 9.38 -6.77 5.24
N PHE A 31 9.32 -5.57 4.66
CA PHE A 31 10.49 -4.80 4.25
C PHE A 31 10.36 -3.37 4.77
N ALA A 32 11.49 -2.76 5.14
CA ALA A 32 11.52 -1.35 5.51
C ALA A 32 10.99 -0.46 4.37
N LYS A 33 10.42 0.69 4.70
CA LYS A 33 9.74 1.60 3.75
C LYS A 33 10.64 2.11 2.62
N GLY A 34 11.94 2.21 2.84
CA GLY A 34 12.90 2.63 1.82
C GLY A 34 12.93 4.13 1.55
N ASN A 35 13.49 4.52 0.40
CA ASN A 35 13.68 5.92 0.01
C ASN A 35 12.47 6.48 -0.72
N ALA A 36 12.21 7.79 -0.54
CA ALA A 36 11.15 8.48 -1.26
C ALA A 36 11.40 8.48 -2.77
N LEU A 37 10.34 8.21 -3.53
CA LEU A 37 10.36 8.23 -4.98
C LEU A 37 10.12 9.64 -5.55
N PRO A 38 10.67 9.95 -6.74
CA PRO A 38 10.57 11.27 -7.33
C PRO A 38 9.13 11.68 -7.65
N LYS A 39 8.77 12.92 -7.32
CA LYS A 39 7.46 13.50 -7.62
C LYS A 39 7.20 13.70 -9.12
N GLU A 40 8.24 13.65 -9.93
CA GLU A 40 8.15 13.67 -11.38
C GLU A 40 7.37 12.47 -11.93
N TRP A 41 7.47 11.30 -11.27
CA TRP A 41 6.90 10.04 -11.74
C TRP A 41 5.80 9.48 -10.83
N PHE A 42 5.60 10.11 -9.67
CA PHE A 42 4.63 9.67 -8.67
C PHE A 42 3.80 10.84 -8.12
N VAL A 43 2.49 10.69 -8.14
CA VAL A 43 1.56 11.59 -7.45
C VAL A 43 1.40 11.09 -6.00
N GLY A 44 1.47 12.00 -5.03
CA GLY A 44 1.44 11.61 -3.60
C GLY A 44 2.80 11.10 -3.10
N ASN A 45 2.82 10.41 -1.97
CA ASN A 45 4.04 9.89 -1.35
C ASN A 45 4.20 8.40 -1.65
N ALA A 46 5.25 8.06 -2.38
CA ALA A 46 5.64 6.68 -2.65
C ALA A 46 7.11 6.47 -2.27
N PHE A 47 7.46 5.24 -1.92
CA PHE A 47 8.79 4.87 -1.41
C PHE A 47 9.22 3.55 -2.03
N LEU A 48 10.53 3.37 -2.20
CA LEU A 48 11.11 2.15 -2.76
C LEU A 48 12.22 1.62 -1.87
N THR A 49 12.12 0.33 -1.57
CA THR A 49 13.22 -0.48 -1.06
C THR A 49 13.68 -1.43 -2.17
N PRO A 50 14.86 -1.22 -2.76
CA PRO A 50 15.43 -2.18 -3.71
C PRO A 50 15.68 -3.51 -3.01
N LEU A 51 15.22 -4.62 -3.60
CA LEU A 51 15.42 -5.98 -3.07
C LEU A 51 16.40 -6.78 -3.90
N LEU A 52 16.35 -6.64 -5.23
CA LEU A 52 17.28 -7.27 -6.16
C LEU A 52 17.49 -6.34 -7.36
N ALA A 53 18.75 -6.08 -7.68
CA ALA A 53 19.11 -5.41 -8.93
C ALA A 53 19.22 -6.43 -10.08
N LYS A 54 18.98 -5.97 -11.33
CA LYS A 54 19.35 -6.73 -12.53
C LYS A 54 20.85 -7.12 -12.46
N ASP A 55 21.14 -8.36 -12.80
CA ASP A 55 22.52 -8.87 -12.92
C ASP A 55 22.63 -9.85 -14.12
N HIS A 56 23.77 -10.54 -14.25
CA HIS A 56 24.02 -11.48 -15.35
C HIS A 56 23.16 -12.76 -15.28
N ASN A 57 22.57 -13.09 -14.12
CA ASN A 57 21.68 -14.25 -13.94
C ASN A 57 20.20 -13.85 -14.05
N ASN A 58 19.88 -12.59 -13.74
CA ASN A 58 18.51 -12.10 -13.58
C ASN A 58 18.29 -10.86 -14.45
N ASP A 59 17.56 -11.01 -15.54
CA ASP A 59 17.23 -9.91 -16.46
C ASP A 59 15.96 -9.15 -15.97
N PHE A 60 15.83 -9.02 -14.64
CA PHE A 60 14.77 -8.29 -13.96
C PHE A 60 15.31 -7.67 -12.67
N SER A 61 14.57 -6.71 -12.13
CA SER A 61 14.77 -6.19 -10.78
C SER A 61 13.56 -6.47 -9.89
N LEU A 62 13.80 -6.51 -8.56
CA LEU A 62 12.74 -6.56 -7.55
C LEU A 62 12.83 -5.33 -6.66
N GLY A 63 11.66 -4.74 -6.40
CA GLY A 63 11.54 -3.65 -5.45
C GLY A 63 10.27 -3.78 -4.61
N SER A 64 10.37 -3.48 -3.32
CA SER A 64 9.21 -3.26 -2.47
C SER A 64 8.79 -1.81 -2.58
N VAL A 65 7.59 -1.54 -3.11
CA VAL A 65 7.06 -0.20 -3.31
C VAL A 65 5.92 0.04 -2.35
N THR A 66 6.06 1.08 -1.52
CA THR A 66 5.02 1.55 -0.60
C THR A 66 4.37 2.80 -1.16
N PHE A 67 3.06 2.77 -1.32
CA PHE A 67 2.22 3.93 -1.63
C PHE A 67 1.44 4.34 -0.40
N GLU A 68 1.57 5.60 0.02
CA GLU A 68 0.67 6.17 1.02
C GLU A 68 -0.73 6.34 0.44
N PRO A 69 -1.78 6.52 1.26
CA PRO A 69 -3.14 6.75 0.78
C PRO A 69 -3.18 7.81 -0.34
N LYS A 70 -3.89 7.52 -1.44
CA LYS A 70 -4.01 8.33 -2.67
C LYS A 70 -2.74 8.41 -3.52
N ALA A 71 -1.60 7.88 -3.08
CA ALA A 71 -0.39 7.89 -3.89
C ALA A 71 -0.51 6.89 -5.05
N ARG A 72 0.04 7.27 -6.20
CA ARG A 72 -0.04 6.49 -7.44
C ARG A 72 1.14 6.80 -8.37
N THR A 73 1.42 5.90 -9.29
CA THR A 73 2.35 6.16 -10.40
C THR A 73 1.73 7.13 -11.40
N ASN A 74 2.54 7.77 -12.21
CA ASN A 74 2.10 8.27 -13.51
C ASN A 74 1.69 7.09 -14.39
N TRP A 75 1.03 7.37 -15.52
CA TRP A 75 0.91 6.45 -16.62
C TRP A 75 2.32 6.05 -17.08
N HIS A 76 2.54 4.76 -17.37
CA HIS A 76 3.84 4.26 -17.80
C HIS A 76 3.70 2.92 -18.54
N THR A 77 4.79 2.49 -19.16
CA THR A 77 4.89 1.17 -19.82
C THR A 77 6.17 0.47 -19.42
N HIS A 78 6.17 -0.85 -19.53
CA HIS A 78 7.36 -1.70 -19.39
C HIS A 78 7.59 -2.49 -20.67
N PRO A 79 8.78 -2.44 -21.28
CA PRO A 79 9.03 -3.06 -22.60
C PRO A 79 8.95 -4.60 -22.57
N ARG A 80 9.09 -5.23 -21.39
CA ARG A 80 8.96 -6.68 -21.21
C ARG A 80 7.97 -7.04 -20.07
N GLY A 81 7.02 -6.13 -19.79
CA GLY A 81 6.01 -6.31 -18.77
C GLY A 81 6.53 -6.23 -17.35
N GLN A 82 5.60 -6.32 -16.41
CA GLN A 82 5.83 -6.25 -14.98
C GLN A 82 4.86 -7.17 -14.25
N VAL A 83 5.29 -7.72 -13.11
CA VAL A 83 4.39 -8.43 -12.19
C VAL A 83 4.37 -7.70 -10.85
N LEU A 84 3.16 -7.48 -10.31
CA LEU A 84 2.97 -6.92 -8.98
C LEU A 84 2.41 -8.00 -8.04
N LEU A 85 3.01 -8.17 -6.87
CA LEU A 85 2.50 -8.99 -5.79
C LEU A 85 2.10 -8.05 -4.64
N VAL A 86 0.80 -7.89 -4.39
CA VAL A 86 0.33 -7.02 -3.30
C VAL A 86 0.52 -7.74 -1.96
N ILE A 87 1.38 -7.20 -1.11
CA ILE A 87 1.74 -7.80 0.18
C ILE A 87 1.07 -7.12 1.37
N GLU A 88 0.54 -5.89 1.20
CA GLU A 88 -0.17 -5.16 2.25
C GLU A 88 -1.16 -4.14 1.64
N GLY A 89 -2.28 -3.94 2.34
CA GLY A 89 -3.28 -2.92 2.00
C GLY A 89 -4.06 -3.22 0.72
N ASN A 90 -4.56 -2.17 0.10
CA ASN A 90 -5.37 -2.22 -1.11
C ASN A 90 -5.19 -0.98 -1.97
N GLY A 91 -5.53 -1.11 -3.24
CA GLY A 91 -5.39 -0.03 -4.22
C GLY A 91 -6.02 -0.39 -5.55
N TYR A 92 -5.48 0.19 -6.60
CA TYR A 92 -6.00 0.04 -7.96
C TYR A 92 -4.87 -0.18 -8.96
N TYR A 93 -5.20 -0.93 -9.99
CA TYR A 93 -4.46 -1.08 -11.23
C TYR A 93 -5.40 -0.75 -12.38
N GLN A 94 -4.91 -0.01 -13.39
CA GLN A 94 -5.70 0.28 -14.58
C GLN A 94 -4.82 0.31 -15.83
N GLU A 95 -5.25 -0.41 -16.84
CA GLU A 95 -4.74 -0.26 -18.20
C GLU A 95 -5.48 0.85 -18.94
N LYS A 96 -4.79 1.55 -19.82
CA LYS A 96 -5.38 2.64 -20.60
C LYS A 96 -6.57 2.16 -21.43
N GLY A 97 -7.69 2.87 -21.30
CA GLY A 97 -8.93 2.54 -22.01
C GLY A 97 -9.73 1.37 -21.41
N LYS A 98 -9.26 0.76 -20.29
CA LYS A 98 -10.00 -0.28 -19.58
C LYS A 98 -10.51 0.20 -18.23
N PRO A 99 -11.54 -0.45 -17.66
CA PRO A 99 -11.94 -0.21 -16.26
C PRO A 99 -10.80 -0.47 -15.30
N ALA A 100 -10.72 0.32 -14.21
CA ALA A 100 -9.76 0.04 -13.14
C ALA A 100 -10.15 -1.24 -12.39
N GLN A 101 -9.15 -1.99 -12.00
CA GLN A 101 -9.26 -3.19 -11.17
C GLN A 101 -8.85 -2.84 -9.73
N ALA A 102 -9.71 -3.08 -8.77
CA ALA A 102 -9.32 -3.06 -7.37
C ALA A 102 -8.39 -4.23 -7.07
N ILE A 103 -7.30 -3.96 -6.37
CA ILE A 103 -6.29 -4.93 -5.96
C ILE A 103 -6.04 -4.85 -4.46
N LYS A 104 -5.77 -5.97 -3.82
CA LYS A 104 -5.58 -6.07 -2.37
C LYS A 104 -4.51 -7.10 -2.02
N LYS A 105 -4.12 -7.11 -0.76
CA LYS A 105 -3.18 -8.11 -0.22
C LYS A 105 -3.51 -9.52 -0.69
N GLY A 106 -2.51 -10.19 -1.27
CA GLY A 106 -2.58 -11.53 -1.82
C GLY A 106 -2.83 -11.58 -3.33
N ASP A 107 -3.20 -10.45 -3.96
CA ASP A 107 -3.42 -10.40 -5.39
C ASP A 107 -2.09 -10.32 -6.15
N VAL A 108 -2.10 -10.92 -7.35
CA VAL A 108 -1.01 -10.85 -8.32
C VAL A 108 -1.54 -10.21 -9.60
N VAL A 109 -0.86 -9.15 -10.04
CA VAL A 109 -1.19 -8.47 -11.31
C VAL A 109 -0.09 -8.78 -12.31
N ASN A 110 -0.45 -9.41 -13.42
CA ASN A 110 0.44 -9.62 -14.55
C ASN A 110 0.19 -8.55 -15.61
N ILE A 111 1.15 -7.67 -15.81
CA ILE A 111 1.08 -6.54 -16.74
C ILE A 111 1.85 -6.91 -18.00
N PRO A 112 1.17 -7.04 -19.16
CA PRO A 112 1.82 -7.40 -20.42
C PRO A 112 2.83 -6.33 -20.88
N GLU A 113 3.73 -6.75 -21.77
CA GLU A 113 4.70 -5.83 -22.39
C GLU A 113 4.01 -4.65 -23.08
N ASN A 114 4.62 -3.47 -22.99
CA ASN A 114 4.20 -2.23 -23.63
C ASN A 114 2.76 -1.76 -23.26
N THR A 115 2.14 -2.35 -22.24
CA THR A 115 0.81 -1.93 -21.76
C THR A 115 0.91 -0.61 -21.02
N GLU A 116 0.25 0.45 -21.52
CA GLU A 116 0.11 1.72 -20.80
C GLU A 116 -0.83 1.52 -19.61
N HIS A 117 -0.30 1.75 -18.41
CA HIS A 117 -1.02 1.50 -17.16
C HIS A 117 -0.56 2.42 -16.04
N TRP A 118 -1.32 2.42 -14.96
CA TRP A 118 -0.94 2.97 -13.67
C TRP A 118 -1.39 2.06 -12.54
N HIS A 119 -0.79 2.19 -11.37
CA HIS A 119 -1.22 1.57 -10.13
C HIS A 119 -0.91 2.47 -8.93
N GLY A 120 -1.63 2.25 -7.82
CA GLY A 120 -1.46 3.04 -6.62
C GLY A 120 -2.41 2.62 -5.51
N ALA A 121 -2.23 3.24 -4.34
CA ALA A 121 -3.04 2.98 -3.16
C ALA A 121 -4.48 3.51 -3.30
N SER A 122 -5.41 2.95 -2.51
CA SER A 122 -6.74 3.50 -2.34
C SER A 122 -6.73 4.84 -1.59
N ALA A 123 -7.89 5.48 -1.48
CA ALA A 123 -7.98 6.78 -0.84
C ALA A 123 -7.77 6.73 0.69
N ASP A 124 -8.03 5.59 1.30
CA ASP A 124 -8.13 5.37 2.74
C ASP A 124 -7.09 4.38 3.29
N SER A 125 -6.33 3.71 2.44
CA SER A 125 -5.36 2.69 2.83
C SER A 125 -4.04 2.88 2.09
N LYS A 126 -2.91 2.64 2.77
CA LYS A 126 -1.64 2.41 2.08
C LYS A 126 -1.72 1.11 1.30
N MET A 127 -0.85 0.98 0.29
CA MET A 127 -0.62 -0.27 -0.43
C MET A 127 0.87 -0.54 -0.54
N VAL A 128 1.27 -1.78 -0.26
CA VAL A 128 2.63 -2.25 -0.50
C VAL A 128 2.60 -3.42 -1.46
N HIS A 129 3.40 -3.35 -2.50
CA HIS A 129 3.58 -4.46 -3.42
C HIS A 129 5.05 -4.71 -3.74
N ILE A 130 5.36 -5.94 -4.12
CA ILE A 130 6.63 -6.27 -4.78
C ILE A 130 6.44 -6.07 -6.27
N ALA A 131 7.29 -5.25 -6.87
CA ALA A 131 7.38 -5.09 -8.31
C ALA A 131 8.51 -5.98 -8.85
N ILE A 132 8.19 -6.89 -9.76
CA ILE A 132 9.13 -7.65 -10.56
C ILE A 132 9.12 -7.01 -11.94
N THR A 133 10.18 -6.29 -12.29
CA THR A 133 10.23 -5.51 -13.53
C THR A 133 11.30 -6.08 -14.46
N ASN A 134 10.86 -6.58 -15.61
CA ASN A 134 11.74 -7.14 -16.62
C ASN A 134 12.43 -6.03 -17.44
N TYR A 135 13.66 -6.29 -17.83
CA TYR A 135 14.44 -5.38 -18.68
C TYR A 135 14.41 -5.83 -20.14
N LYS A 136 14.37 -4.85 -21.04
CA LYS A 136 14.76 -5.02 -22.43
C LYS A 136 16.03 -4.17 -22.63
N ASP A 137 17.14 -4.83 -22.85
CA ASP A 137 18.47 -4.19 -22.81
C ASP A 137 18.64 -3.51 -21.42
N ASP A 138 18.82 -2.21 -21.35
CA ASP A 138 18.93 -1.46 -20.09
C ASP A 138 17.66 -0.65 -19.75
N VAL A 139 16.57 -0.85 -20.51
CA VAL A 139 15.29 -0.13 -20.29
C VAL A 139 14.32 -1.01 -19.53
N GLN A 140 13.79 -0.50 -18.42
CA GLN A 140 12.76 -1.18 -17.63
C GLN A 140 11.42 -0.45 -17.64
N VAL A 141 11.41 0.87 -17.86
CA VAL A 141 10.20 1.69 -17.77
C VAL A 141 10.27 2.88 -18.71
N THR A 142 9.14 3.26 -19.29
CA THR A 142 8.92 4.52 -19.98
C THR A 142 7.81 5.27 -19.28
N TRP A 143 8.17 6.41 -18.66
CA TRP A 143 7.24 7.27 -17.95
C TRP A 143 6.46 8.16 -18.90
N LEU A 144 5.16 8.34 -18.63
CA LEU A 144 4.23 9.15 -19.40
C LEU A 144 3.62 10.25 -18.51
N LYS A 145 2.46 10.77 -18.90
CA LYS A 145 1.79 11.85 -18.17
C LYS A 145 1.30 11.40 -16.77
N PRO A 146 1.17 12.33 -15.81
CA PRO A 146 0.55 12.05 -14.53
C PRO A 146 -0.89 11.53 -14.68
N VAL A 147 -1.29 10.63 -13.78
CA VAL A 147 -2.70 10.31 -13.54
C VAL A 147 -3.31 11.47 -12.78
N THR A 148 -4.28 12.17 -13.37
CA THR A 148 -4.93 13.33 -12.75
C THR A 148 -5.78 12.91 -11.54
N ASP A 149 -6.10 13.89 -10.66
CA ASP A 149 -7.02 13.62 -9.55
C ASP A 149 -8.42 13.23 -10.05
N GLU A 150 -8.85 13.77 -11.20
CA GLU A 150 -10.11 13.39 -11.84
C GLU A 150 -10.07 11.92 -12.30
N GLU A 151 -9.02 11.50 -13.02
CA GLU A 151 -8.85 10.09 -13.45
C GLU A 151 -8.84 9.16 -12.24
N TYR A 152 -8.12 9.50 -11.17
CA TYR A 152 -8.06 8.72 -9.94
C TYR A 152 -9.41 8.65 -9.21
N ASN A 153 -10.10 9.79 -9.03
CA ASN A 153 -11.38 9.83 -8.33
C ASN A 153 -12.48 9.08 -9.08
N ASN A 154 -12.43 9.05 -10.42
CA ASN A 154 -13.38 8.29 -11.23
C ASN A 154 -13.30 6.76 -11.01
N VAL A 155 -12.20 6.24 -10.49
CA VAL A 155 -12.07 4.80 -10.17
C VAL A 155 -12.31 4.48 -8.71
N THR A 156 -12.13 5.44 -7.80
CA THR A 156 -12.27 5.23 -6.35
C THR A 156 -13.69 5.47 -5.83
N ASN A 157 -14.54 6.16 -6.59
CA ASN A 157 -15.91 6.53 -6.20
C ASN A 157 -17.00 5.61 -6.80
N LYS A 158 -16.65 4.39 -7.23
CA LYS A 158 -17.58 3.42 -7.83
C LYS A 158 -18.00 2.33 -6.83
#